data_069fcce21cfadf710a3d51cc27df6ee8
#
_entry.id   069fcce21cfadf710a3d51cc27df6ee8
#
_cell.length_a   1.000
_cell.length_b   1.000
_cell.length_c   1.000
_cell.angle_alpha   90.00
_cell.angle_beta   90.00
_cell.angle_gamma   90.00
#
_symmetry.space_group_name_H-M   'P 1'
#
loop_
_entity.id
_entity.type
_entity.pdbx_description
1 polymer ?
#
loop_
_entity_poly.entity_id
_entity_poly.type
_entity_poly.pdbx_seq_one_letter_code
_entity_poly.pdbx_strand_id
1 'polypeptide(L)'
;MIRTNNKEVINRLSKNSFKYNKGRNKFAIVSIILTTLLFTSFFTIQMSMVKTTEYNTMRMVGTTYHGGFEDLTTKEYEKIKDNKLIKEKAILIHIGLAENKELAKRQTEINYADKNFIENCFYKPYKGTIPQGKNEILVDDITLDTLKIPKKINQKINLKYFINDKEYNTEFKISGIYKGDKVSRSSLLYLSKEFIDSELKGIDQEKSKKTDSGTGLISLQVNFSNSLFIQKKLDKVITQSGLNLDEIETGINWAYSSTNIEDEPQSLYGIVGFLGVIMLSGYLMIYNIFIYL
;
A
#
# COMPACT_ATOMS: atom_id res chain seq x y z
N MET A 1 35.97 -55.34 -15.34
CA MET A 1 35.31 -54.31 -16.14
C MET A 1 36.30 -53.14 -16.27
N ILE A 2 36.98 -53.00 -17.42
CA ILE A 2 38.00 -51.99 -17.65
C ILE A 2 37.28 -50.62 -17.87
N ARG A 3 37.39 -49.68 -16.95
CA ARG A 3 36.91 -48.28 -17.16
C ARG A 3 37.84 -47.58 -18.15
N THR A 4 37.50 -47.62 -19.41
CA THR A 4 38.18 -46.80 -20.45
C THR A 4 37.77 -45.35 -20.28
N ASN A 5 38.73 -44.49 -20.00
CA ASN A 5 38.52 -43.04 -19.89
C ASN A 5 38.45 -42.43 -21.30
N ASN A 6 37.27 -42.45 -21.91
CA ASN A 6 37.02 -41.93 -23.27
C ASN A 6 36.84 -40.39 -23.34
N LYS A 7 37.14 -39.66 -22.28
CA LYS A 7 36.95 -38.21 -22.17
C LYS A 7 37.63 -37.41 -23.31
N GLU A 8 38.85 -37.82 -23.68
CA GLU A 8 39.60 -37.14 -24.74
C GLU A 8 38.98 -37.37 -26.11
N VAL A 9 38.55 -38.60 -26.41
CA VAL A 9 37.90 -38.95 -27.64
C VAL A 9 36.55 -38.22 -27.76
N ILE A 10 35.77 -38.20 -26.70
CA ILE A 10 34.48 -37.48 -26.65
C ILE A 10 34.69 -35.97 -26.88
N ASN A 11 35.65 -35.35 -26.21
CA ASN A 11 35.95 -33.93 -26.41
C ASN A 11 36.45 -33.61 -27.83
N ARG A 12 37.21 -34.50 -28.45
CA ARG A 12 37.71 -34.35 -29.83
C ARG A 12 36.55 -34.47 -30.84
N LEU A 13 35.69 -35.46 -30.66
CA LEU A 13 34.47 -35.64 -31.46
C LEU A 13 33.52 -34.44 -31.35
N SER A 14 33.26 -33.98 -30.11
CA SER A 14 32.44 -32.80 -29.84
C SER A 14 32.96 -31.53 -30.52
N LYS A 15 34.27 -31.25 -30.39
CA LYS A 15 34.92 -30.10 -31.05
C LYS A 15 34.85 -30.19 -32.58
N ASN A 16 35.02 -31.38 -33.15
CA ASN A 16 34.97 -31.58 -34.59
C ASN A 16 33.53 -31.44 -35.13
N SER A 17 32.53 -31.99 -34.42
CA SER A 17 31.11 -31.82 -34.74
C SER A 17 30.71 -30.34 -34.67
N PHE A 18 31.18 -29.62 -33.63
CA PHE A 18 30.91 -28.19 -33.49
C PHE A 18 31.52 -27.35 -34.63
N LYS A 19 32.74 -27.69 -35.05
CA LYS A 19 33.43 -27.04 -36.21
C LYS A 19 32.71 -27.31 -37.54
N TYR A 20 32.22 -28.55 -37.74
CA TYR A 20 31.57 -28.94 -38.99
C TYR A 20 30.22 -28.26 -39.19
N ASN A 21 29.47 -28.07 -38.07
CA ASN A 21 28.12 -27.51 -38.08
C ASN A 21 28.06 -26.03 -37.69
N LYS A 22 29.07 -25.23 -38.07
CA LYS A 22 29.21 -23.81 -37.63
C LYS A 22 27.95 -22.95 -37.91
N GLY A 23 27.33 -23.10 -39.08
CA GLY A 23 26.15 -22.31 -39.43
C GLY A 23 24.95 -22.61 -38.51
N ARG A 24 24.68 -23.90 -38.31
CA ARG A 24 23.60 -24.36 -37.43
C ARG A 24 23.80 -23.97 -35.99
N ASN A 25 25.04 -24.11 -35.45
CA ASN A 25 25.37 -23.74 -34.09
C ASN A 25 25.24 -22.23 -33.88
N LYS A 26 25.65 -21.40 -34.82
CA LYS A 26 25.42 -19.95 -34.78
C LYS A 26 23.94 -19.62 -34.72
N PHE A 27 23.12 -20.27 -35.57
CA PHE A 27 21.69 -20.06 -35.58
C PHE A 27 21.05 -20.46 -34.23
N ALA A 28 21.42 -21.61 -33.67
CA ALA A 28 20.95 -22.06 -32.38
C ALA A 28 21.31 -21.07 -31.23
N ILE A 29 22.56 -20.60 -31.23
CA ILE A 29 23.02 -19.61 -30.24
C ILE A 29 22.21 -18.29 -30.36
N VAL A 30 22.06 -17.78 -31.58
CA VAL A 30 21.29 -16.56 -31.83
C VAL A 30 19.82 -16.74 -31.39
N SER A 31 19.22 -17.89 -31.72
CA SER A 31 17.85 -18.21 -31.31
C SER A 31 17.70 -18.23 -29.78
N ILE A 32 18.64 -18.87 -29.08
CA ILE A 32 18.64 -18.89 -27.60
C ILE A 32 18.76 -17.48 -27.03
N ILE A 33 19.69 -16.67 -27.54
CA ILE A 33 19.88 -15.28 -27.12
C ILE A 33 18.59 -14.47 -27.33
N LEU A 34 18.00 -14.53 -28.52
CA LEU A 34 16.76 -13.79 -28.83
C LEU A 34 15.60 -14.23 -27.93
N THR A 35 15.45 -15.54 -27.73
CA THR A 35 14.41 -16.05 -26.84
C THR A 35 14.60 -15.58 -25.39
N THR A 36 15.83 -15.64 -24.88
CA THR A 36 16.16 -15.17 -23.53
C THR A 36 15.86 -13.67 -23.39
N LEU A 37 16.27 -12.88 -24.38
CA LEU A 37 15.99 -11.43 -24.40
C LEU A 37 14.49 -11.15 -24.44
N LEU A 38 13.72 -11.86 -25.26
CA LEU A 38 12.26 -11.74 -25.34
C LEU A 38 11.60 -12.03 -23.98
N PHE A 39 11.95 -13.16 -23.37
CA PHE A 39 11.38 -13.52 -22.06
C PHE A 39 11.76 -12.54 -20.95
N THR A 40 13.03 -12.18 -20.85
CA THR A 40 13.47 -11.24 -19.83
C THR A 40 12.80 -9.87 -19.99
N SER A 41 12.72 -9.36 -21.22
CA SER A 41 12.05 -8.09 -21.52
C SER A 41 10.56 -8.16 -21.16
N PHE A 42 9.88 -9.23 -21.56
CA PHE A 42 8.46 -9.41 -21.27
C PHE A 42 8.18 -9.46 -19.76
N PHE A 43 8.91 -10.27 -19.01
CA PHE A 43 8.73 -10.35 -17.57
C PHE A 43 9.09 -9.04 -16.86
N THR A 44 10.11 -8.33 -17.33
CA THR A 44 10.47 -7.03 -16.77
C THR A 44 9.36 -6.00 -16.98
N ILE A 45 8.78 -5.95 -18.18
CA ILE A 45 7.65 -5.05 -18.47
C ILE A 45 6.43 -5.41 -17.60
N GLN A 46 6.07 -6.68 -17.55
CA GLN A 46 4.93 -7.15 -16.75
C GLN A 46 5.10 -6.80 -15.25
N MET A 47 6.28 -7.09 -14.70
CA MET A 47 6.55 -6.77 -13.29
C MET A 47 6.53 -5.25 -13.03
N SER A 48 7.04 -4.47 -13.98
CA SER A 48 6.99 -3.00 -13.91
C SER A 48 5.54 -2.49 -13.92
N MET A 49 4.68 -3.05 -14.80
CA MET A 49 3.26 -2.68 -14.84
C MET A 49 2.54 -3.03 -13.54
N VAL A 50 2.74 -4.25 -13.02
CA VAL A 50 2.14 -4.67 -11.74
C VAL A 50 2.55 -3.72 -10.62
N LYS A 51 3.84 -3.45 -10.47
CA LYS A 51 4.34 -2.53 -9.42
C LYS A 51 3.85 -1.10 -9.58
N THR A 52 3.72 -0.63 -10.81
CA THR A 52 3.19 0.71 -11.08
C THR A 52 1.70 0.79 -10.70
N THR A 53 0.92 -0.23 -11.03
CA THR A 53 -0.50 -0.32 -10.66
C THR A 53 -0.64 -0.40 -9.14
N GLU A 54 0.12 -1.26 -8.47
CA GLU A 54 0.17 -1.39 -7.01
C GLU A 54 0.46 -0.02 -6.35
N TYR A 55 1.51 0.66 -6.78
CA TYR A 55 1.88 1.97 -6.25
C TYR A 55 0.80 3.04 -6.49
N ASN A 56 0.20 3.08 -7.69
CA ASN A 56 -0.89 4.01 -7.98
C ASN A 56 -2.14 3.71 -7.13
N THR A 57 -2.46 2.44 -6.92
CA THR A 57 -3.56 2.03 -6.05
C THR A 57 -3.29 2.43 -4.60
N MET A 58 -2.07 2.23 -4.08
CA MET A 58 -1.69 2.72 -2.74
C MET A 58 -1.88 4.22 -2.60
N ARG A 59 -1.56 5.00 -3.63
CA ARG A 59 -1.80 6.46 -3.63
C ARG A 59 -3.28 6.81 -3.65
N MET A 60 -4.10 6.03 -4.36
CA MET A 60 -5.57 6.23 -4.39
C MET A 60 -6.20 5.91 -3.03
N VAL A 61 -5.77 4.83 -2.41
CA VAL A 61 -6.23 4.39 -1.08
C VAL A 61 -5.64 5.28 0.03
N GLY A 62 -4.49 5.90 -0.22
CA GLY A 62 -3.83 6.79 0.74
C GLY A 62 -2.99 6.07 1.79
N THR A 63 -2.74 4.76 1.64
CA THR A 63 -1.96 3.98 2.60
C THR A 63 -1.09 2.92 1.91
N THR A 64 0.07 2.64 2.51
CA THR A 64 0.96 1.53 2.12
C THR A 64 0.78 0.29 3.00
N TYR A 65 -0.06 0.36 4.02
CA TYR A 65 -0.34 -0.76 4.90
C TYR A 65 -1.18 -1.82 4.21
N HIS A 66 -1.07 -3.08 4.65
CA HIS A 66 -1.79 -4.21 4.06
C HIS A 66 -3.30 -4.12 4.23
N GLY A 67 -3.73 -3.57 5.35
CA GLY A 67 -5.12 -3.37 5.73
C GLY A 67 -5.21 -2.76 7.11
N GLY A 68 -6.41 -2.72 7.67
CA GLY A 68 -6.62 -2.09 8.97
C GLY A 68 -7.93 -2.49 9.63
N PHE A 69 -8.08 -1.98 10.83
CA PHE A 69 -9.30 -2.03 11.62
C PHE A 69 -9.84 -0.61 11.70
N GLU A 70 -11.10 -0.43 11.37
CA GLU A 70 -11.72 0.88 11.29
C GLU A 70 -12.65 1.10 12.49
N ASP A 71 -12.88 2.35 12.83
CA ASP A 71 -13.81 2.78 13.87
C ASP A 71 -13.68 2.07 15.23
N LEU A 72 -12.44 1.81 15.63
CA LEU A 72 -12.16 1.22 16.93
C LEU A 72 -12.38 2.24 18.05
N THR A 73 -13.06 1.81 19.11
CA THR A 73 -12.98 2.50 20.39
C THR A 73 -11.60 2.31 21.02
N THR A 74 -11.22 3.15 21.95
CA THR A 74 -9.96 3.01 22.70
C THR A 74 -9.85 1.64 23.38
N LYS A 75 -10.95 1.08 23.87
CA LYS A 75 -10.97 -0.24 24.52
C LYS A 75 -10.67 -1.37 23.52
N GLU A 76 -11.24 -1.32 22.32
CA GLU A 76 -11.00 -2.28 21.26
C GLU A 76 -9.56 -2.17 20.74
N TYR A 77 -9.08 -0.94 20.51
CA TYR A 77 -7.70 -0.66 20.12
C TYR A 77 -6.67 -1.25 21.11
N GLU A 78 -6.88 -1.03 22.41
CA GLU A 78 -5.97 -1.54 23.45
C GLU A 78 -5.86 -3.08 23.44
N LYS A 79 -6.92 -3.80 23.05
CA LYS A 79 -6.90 -5.26 22.91
C LYS A 79 -6.15 -5.74 21.67
N ILE A 80 -6.20 -4.96 20.57
CA ILE A 80 -5.67 -5.34 19.26
C ILE A 80 -4.21 -4.94 19.09
N LYS A 81 -3.82 -3.76 19.55
CA LYS A 81 -2.58 -3.04 19.18
C LYS A 81 -1.29 -3.84 19.34
N ASP A 82 -1.24 -4.80 20.26
CA ASP A 82 -0.03 -5.58 20.58
C ASP A 82 -0.13 -7.05 20.15
N ASN A 83 -1.05 -7.36 19.22
CA ASN A 83 -1.17 -8.71 18.67
C ASN A 83 0.09 -9.09 17.89
N LYS A 84 0.59 -10.32 18.14
CA LYS A 84 1.86 -10.83 17.58
C LYS A 84 1.89 -10.93 16.05
N LEU A 85 0.74 -10.99 15.39
CA LEU A 85 0.63 -11.02 13.93
C LEU A 85 0.95 -9.67 13.31
N ILE A 86 0.73 -8.57 14.03
CA ILE A 86 1.00 -7.21 13.58
C ILE A 86 2.50 -6.96 13.67
N LYS A 87 3.13 -6.58 12.56
CA LYS A 87 4.56 -6.25 12.47
C LYS A 87 4.81 -4.76 12.55
N GLU A 88 3.99 -4.01 11.83
CA GLU A 88 4.02 -2.54 11.84
C GLU A 88 2.60 -2.05 11.99
N LYS A 89 2.45 -0.92 12.63
CA LYS A 89 1.15 -0.29 12.85
C LYS A 89 1.23 1.22 12.75
N ALA A 90 0.13 1.82 12.36
CA ALA A 90 -0.05 3.26 12.31
C ALA A 90 -1.48 3.61 12.72
N ILE A 91 -1.65 4.80 13.31
CA ILE A 91 -2.89 5.24 13.91
C ILE A 91 -3.38 6.50 13.21
N LEU A 92 -4.66 6.48 12.86
CA LEU A 92 -5.44 7.65 12.46
C LEU A 92 -6.61 7.79 13.44
N ILE A 93 -6.87 9.01 13.92
CA ILE A 93 -8.05 9.32 14.75
C ILE A 93 -8.84 10.40 14.03
N HIS A 94 -10.10 10.09 13.71
CA HIS A 94 -10.99 11.05 13.07
C HIS A 94 -11.45 12.10 14.08
N ILE A 95 -11.42 13.39 13.67
CA ILE A 95 -11.88 14.52 14.49
C ILE A 95 -13.20 15.05 13.93
N GLY A 96 -13.25 15.28 12.62
CA GLY A 96 -14.42 15.80 11.94
C GLY A 96 -14.12 16.27 10.53
N LEU A 97 -15.10 16.92 9.91
CA LEU A 97 -15.00 17.49 8.57
C LEU A 97 -14.85 19.01 8.65
N ALA A 98 -14.03 19.59 7.79
CA ALA A 98 -13.96 21.04 7.63
C ALA A 98 -15.17 21.55 6.85
N GLU A 99 -15.94 22.45 7.45
CA GLU A 99 -17.17 23.02 6.94
C GLU A 99 -16.98 24.43 6.34
N ASN A 100 -15.76 24.77 5.95
CA ASN A 100 -15.48 26.02 5.26
C ASN A 100 -16.13 26.01 3.86
N LYS A 101 -16.85 27.07 3.50
CA LYS A 101 -17.55 27.18 2.20
C LYS A 101 -16.64 26.96 0.99
N GLU A 102 -15.42 27.42 1.09
CA GLU A 102 -14.40 27.29 0.04
C GLU A 102 -13.99 25.84 -0.19
N LEU A 103 -14.10 24.99 0.84
CA LEU A 103 -13.74 23.57 0.79
C LEU A 103 -14.90 22.64 0.39
N ALA A 104 -16.10 23.19 0.18
CA ALA A 104 -17.30 22.39 -0.13
C ALA A 104 -17.20 21.50 -1.40
N LYS A 105 -16.29 21.84 -2.33
CA LYS A 105 -16.07 21.05 -3.56
C LYS A 105 -15.12 19.85 -3.37
N ARG A 106 -14.40 19.82 -2.25
CA ARG A 106 -13.43 18.79 -1.93
C ARG A 106 -13.55 18.46 -0.46
N GLN A 107 -14.07 17.28 -0.15
CA GLN A 107 -14.17 16.83 1.24
C GLN A 107 -12.82 17.01 1.93
N THR A 108 -12.82 17.68 3.06
CA THR A 108 -11.60 17.98 3.80
C THR A 108 -11.79 17.46 5.23
N GLU A 109 -11.07 16.41 5.56
CA GLU A 109 -11.13 15.72 6.84
C GLU A 109 -10.07 16.26 7.78
N ILE A 110 -10.43 16.42 9.04
CA ILE A 110 -9.52 16.79 10.11
C ILE A 110 -9.29 15.55 10.96
N ASN A 111 -8.02 15.17 11.07
CA ASN A 111 -7.61 13.93 11.73
C ASN A 111 -6.41 14.19 12.64
N TYR A 112 -6.12 13.27 13.52
CA TYR A 112 -4.79 13.06 14.08
C TYR A 112 -4.20 11.81 13.45
N ALA A 113 -2.91 11.84 13.17
CA ALA A 113 -2.17 10.65 12.75
C ALA A 113 -0.83 10.58 13.48
N ASP A 114 -0.41 9.37 13.81
CA ASP A 114 0.91 9.17 14.37
C ASP A 114 2.02 9.36 13.32
N LYS A 115 3.26 9.40 13.79
CA LYS A 115 4.42 9.59 12.91
C LYS A 115 4.52 8.49 11.85
N ASN A 116 4.21 7.25 12.20
CA ASN A 116 4.28 6.12 11.27
C ASN A 116 3.28 6.30 10.12
N PHE A 117 2.07 6.75 10.42
CA PHE A 117 1.07 7.04 9.41
C PHE A 117 1.54 8.16 8.46
N ILE A 118 1.97 9.28 9.01
CA ILE A 118 2.43 10.43 8.21
C ILE A 118 3.61 10.08 7.31
N GLU A 119 4.60 9.34 7.82
CA GLU A 119 5.81 9.01 7.07
C GLU A 119 5.60 7.92 6.01
N ASN A 120 4.70 6.95 6.27
CA ASN A 120 4.51 5.79 5.42
C ASN A 120 3.27 5.88 4.49
N CYS A 121 2.41 6.88 4.67
CA CYS A 121 1.14 7.00 3.92
C CYS A 121 1.05 8.26 3.04
N PHE A 122 2.15 8.68 2.41
CA PHE A 122 2.20 9.80 1.44
C PHE A 122 1.94 11.21 2.02
N TYR A 123 1.91 11.37 3.35
CA TYR A 123 1.61 12.65 4.01
C TYR A 123 2.84 13.34 4.61
N LYS A 124 4.04 12.84 4.26
CA LYS A 124 5.29 13.43 4.75
C LYS A 124 5.41 14.91 4.31
N PRO A 125 5.62 15.85 5.24
CA PRO A 125 5.75 17.25 4.90
C PRO A 125 7.00 17.50 4.04
N TYR A 126 6.83 18.26 2.96
CA TYR A 126 7.96 18.76 2.17
C TYR A 126 8.46 20.13 2.67
N LYS A 127 7.67 20.80 3.52
CA LYS A 127 8.04 22.01 4.27
C LYS A 127 7.57 21.87 5.71
N GLY A 128 8.41 22.28 6.66
CA GLY A 128 8.06 22.26 8.06
C GLY A 128 8.10 20.88 8.70
N THR A 129 7.28 20.69 9.71
CA THR A 129 7.27 19.49 10.57
C THR A 129 5.85 19.00 10.85
N ILE A 130 5.75 17.78 11.39
CA ILE A 130 4.50 17.24 11.95
C ILE A 130 4.09 18.10 13.15
N PRO A 131 2.77 18.43 13.31
CA PRO A 131 2.27 19.24 14.43
C PRO A 131 2.63 18.64 15.79
N GLN A 132 3.09 19.48 16.70
CA GLN A 132 3.37 19.10 18.09
C GLN A 132 2.45 19.86 19.06
N GLY A 133 2.33 21.17 18.88
CA GLY A 133 1.50 22.02 19.73
C GLY A 133 0.01 21.95 19.38
N LYS A 134 -0.84 22.21 20.36
CA LYS A 134 -2.30 22.13 20.26
C LYS A 134 -2.90 22.86 19.07
N ASN A 135 -2.39 24.04 18.74
CA ASN A 135 -2.90 24.88 17.66
C ASN A 135 -2.06 24.76 16.37
N GLU A 136 -1.30 23.68 16.22
CA GLU A 136 -0.52 23.42 15.02
C GLU A 136 -1.25 22.44 14.09
N ILE A 137 -1.04 22.62 12.77
CA ILE A 137 -1.68 21.83 11.74
C ILE A 137 -0.72 21.49 10.60
N LEU A 138 -0.79 20.27 10.09
CA LEU A 138 -0.20 19.81 8.84
C LEU A 138 -1.29 19.84 7.77
N VAL A 139 -1.03 20.54 6.66
CA VAL A 139 -2.01 20.83 5.58
C VAL A 139 -1.44 20.42 4.23
N ASP A 140 -2.30 19.93 3.33
CA ASP A 140 -1.90 19.73 1.94
C ASP A 140 -1.87 21.04 1.13
N ASP A 141 -1.07 21.05 0.05
CA ASP A 141 -0.90 22.23 -0.79
C ASP A 141 -2.15 22.56 -1.63
N ILE A 142 -3.08 21.60 -1.84
CA ILE A 142 -4.34 21.79 -2.56
C ILE A 142 -5.32 22.58 -1.69
N THR A 143 -5.42 22.21 -0.41
CA THR A 143 -6.26 22.95 0.55
C THR A 143 -5.82 24.40 0.68
N LEU A 144 -4.50 24.65 0.75
CA LEU A 144 -3.96 26.01 0.80
C LEU A 144 -4.28 26.82 -0.47
N ASP A 145 -4.16 26.19 -1.66
CA ASP A 145 -4.54 26.83 -2.92
C ASP A 145 -6.04 27.18 -2.93
N THR A 146 -6.89 26.27 -2.46
CA THR A 146 -8.34 26.47 -2.40
C THR A 146 -8.72 27.62 -1.47
N LEU A 147 -8.08 27.71 -0.31
CA LEU A 147 -8.29 28.79 0.66
C LEU A 147 -7.52 30.06 0.33
N LYS A 148 -6.73 30.08 -0.75
CA LYS A 148 -5.87 31.20 -1.17
C LYS A 148 -4.86 31.61 -0.09
N ILE A 149 -4.37 30.65 0.69
CA ILE A 149 -3.37 30.87 1.74
C ILE A 149 -1.97 30.61 1.14
N PRO A 150 -0.99 31.50 1.36
CA PRO A 150 0.37 31.28 0.90
C PRO A 150 0.98 29.99 1.47
N LYS A 151 1.66 29.18 0.63
CA LYS A 151 2.34 27.91 1.01
C LYS A 151 3.62 28.19 1.83
N LYS A 152 3.44 28.80 3.00
CA LYS A 152 4.51 29.16 3.94
C LYS A 152 4.17 28.64 5.33
N ILE A 153 5.19 28.20 6.04
CA ILE A 153 5.08 27.82 7.45
C ILE A 153 4.75 29.05 8.30
N ASN A 154 4.10 28.84 9.42
CA ASN A 154 3.64 29.86 10.36
C ASN A 154 2.50 30.76 9.83
N GLN A 155 1.93 30.48 8.67
CA GLN A 155 0.67 31.08 8.26
C GLN A 155 -0.47 30.55 9.13
N LYS A 156 -1.53 31.34 9.22
CA LYS A 156 -2.74 31.01 9.97
C LYS A 156 -3.81 30.45 9.01
N ILE A 157 -4.53 29.45 9.46
CA ILE A 157 -5.68 28.88 8.78
C ILE A 157 -6.84 28.79 9.76
N ASN A 158 -7.99 29.33 9.38
CA ASN A 158 -9.22 29.22 10.16
C ASN A 158 -10.04 28.08 9.63
N LEU A 159 -10.39 27.13 10.47
CA LEU A 159 -11.23 25.99 10.15
C LEU A 159 -12.50 25.99 10.97
N LYS A 160 -13.62 25.86 10.26
CA LYS A 160 -14.91 25.55 10.84
C LYS A 160 -15.10 24.04 10.80
N TYR A 161 -15.46 23.40 11.90
CA TYR A 161 -15.68 21.97 11.99
C TYR A 161 -16.58 21.63 13.16
N PHE A 162 -17.09 20.39 13.16
CA PHE A 162 -17.89 19.87 14.26
C PHE A 162 -17.14 18.78 15.01
N ILE A 163 -17.26 18.81 16.33
CA ILE A 163 -16.92 17.69 17.21
C ILE A 163 -18.24 17.27 17.85
N ASN A 164 -18.76 16.10 17.49
CA ASN A 164 -20.16 15.74 17.73
C ASN A 164 -21.09 16.84 17.17
N ASP A 165 -22.07 17.31 17.94
CA ASP A 165 -23.03 18.32 17.50
C ASP A 165 -22.59 19.78 17.78
N LYS A 166 -21.34 19.98 18.25
CA LYS A 166 -20.81 21.30 18.60
C LYS A 166 -19.92 21.88 17.52
N GLU A 167 -20.30 23.06 17.01
CA GLU A 167 -19.51 23.81 16.04
C GLU A 167 -18.28 24.47 16.70
N TYR A 168 -17.16 24.37 16.01
CA TYR A 168 -15.89 25.00 16.36
C TYR A 168 -15.43 25.88 15.19
N ASN A 169 -14.82 27.01 15.53
CA ASN A 169 -14.13 27.87 14.59
C ASN A 169 -12.77 28.21 15.18
N THR A 170 -11.74 27.51 14.72
CA THR A 170 -10.42 27.54 15.35
C THR A 170 -9.37 28.04 14.37
N GLU A 171 -8.53 28.96 14.83
CA GLU A 171 -7.34 29.40 14.11
C GLU A 171 -6.17 28.48 14.46
N PHE A 172 -5.65 27.79 13.42
CA PHE A 172 -4.46 26.97 13.54
C PHE A 172 -3.26 27.64 12.86
N LYS A 173 -2.07 27.33 13.34
CA LYS A 173 -0.79 27.72 12.77
C LYS A 173 -0.23 26.57 11.91
N ILE A 174 0.09 26.83 10.66
CA ILE A 174 0.64 25.82 9.76
C ILE A 174 2.06 25.47 10.21
N SER A 175 2.24 24.26 10.73
CA SER A 175 3.54 23.70 11.13
C SER A 175 4.20 22.92 10.02
N GLY A 176 3.41 22.33 9.12
CA GLY A 176 3.89 21.54 8.00
C GLY A 176 2.99 21.64 6.78
N ILE A 177 3.60 21.40 5.61
CA ILE A 177 2.88 21.36 4.33
C ILE A 177 3.32 20.10 3.60
N TYR A 178 2.37 19.25 3.22
CA TYR A 178 2.62 18.07 2.41
C TYR A 178 2.02 18.18 1.01
N LYS A 179 2.43 17.29 0.11
CA LYS A 179 1.96 17.27 -1.28
C LYS A 179 0.60 16.60 -1.37
N GLY A 180 -0.45 17.35 -1.66
CA GLY A 180 -1.77 16.82 -1.90
C GLY A 180 -1.83 15.96 -3.16
N ASP A 181 -2.60 14.88 -3.13
CA ASP A 181 -2.80 14.03 -4.29
C ASP A 181 -4.08 14.44 -5.04
N LYS A 182 -3.92 14.77 -6.33
CA LYS A 182 -5.06 15.12 -7.20
C LYS A 182 -5.93 13.93 -7.57
N VAL A 183 -5.41 12.72 -7.43
CA VAL A 183 -6.16 11.48 -7.68
C VAL A 183 -7.11 11.21 -6.52
N SER A 184 -6.73 11.56 -5.29
CA SER A 184 -7.63 11.54 -4.15
C SER A 184 -8.71 12.61 -4.29
N ARG A 185 -9.94 12.26 -3.96
CA ARG A 185 -11.09 13.18 -3.96
C ARG A 185 -11.21 13.99 -2.67
N SER A 186 -10.48 13.62 -1.64
CA SER A 186 -10.47 14.27 -0.33
C SER A 186 -9.10 14.88 -0.02
N SER A 187 -9.10 15.83 0.91
CA SER A 187 -7.91 16.35 1.59
C SER A 187 -7.92 15.92 3.04
N LEU A 188 -6.77 15.59 3.58
CA LEU A 188 -6.62 15.19 4.97
C LEU A 188 -5.76 16.23 5.70
N LEU A 189 -6.28 16.81 6.77
CA LEU A 189 -5.57 17.75 7.63
C LEU A 189 -5.24 17.05 8.94
N TYR A 190 -4.05 17.28 9.46
CA TYR A 190 -3.60 16.59 10.66
C TYR A 190 -3.30 17.56 11.78
N LEU A 191 -3.91 17.31 12.93
CA LEU A 191 -3.67 18.03 14.20
C LEU A 191 -2.70 17.25 15.09
N SER A 192 -2.24 17.86 16.14
CA SER A 192 -1.30 17.27 17.09
C SER A 192 -1.98 16.29 18.05
N LYS A 193 -1.16 15.46 18.72
CA LYS A 193 -1.62 14.63 19.82
C LYS A 193 -2.12 15.48 21.00
N GLU A 194 -1.50 16.63 21.25
CA GLU A 194 -1.93 17.56 22.31
C GLU A 194 -3.37 18.05 22.08
N PHE A 195 -3.76 18.28 20.81
CA PHE A 195 -5.14 18.61 20.48
C PHE A 195 -6.10 17.48 20.87
N ILE A 196 -5.78 16.24 20.49
CA ILE A 196 -6.58 15.06 20.84
C ILE A 196 -6.75 14.93 22.35
N ASP A 197 -5.64 14.98 23.07
CA ASP A 197 -5.61 14.79 24.53
C ASP A 197 -6.40 15.90 25.28
N SER A 198 -6.56 17.08 24.66
CA SER A 198 -7.31 18.20 25.25
C SER A 198 -8.77 18.26 24.83
N GLU A 199 -9.06 18.15 23.53
CA GLU A 199 -10.39 18.43 22.96
C GLU A 199 -11.26 17.17 22.82
N LEU A 200 -10.65 15.98 22.64
CA LEU A 200 -11.39 14.73 22.50
C LEU A 200 -11.43 13.91 23.80
N LYS A 201 -10.88 14.46 24.91
CA LYS A 201 -10.93 13.80 26.21
C LYS A 201 -12.38 13.70 26.69
N GLY A 202 -12.82 12.46 26.91
CA GLY A 202 -14.18 12.18 27.42
C GLY A 202 -15.27 12.13 26.34
N ILE A 203 -14.89 12.10 25.05
CA ILE A 203 -15.85 11.81 23.97
C ILE A 203 -16.44 10.41 24.17
N ASP A 204 -17.76 10.33 24.03
CA ASP A 204 -18.50 9.06 24.02
C ASP A 204 -18.30 8.36 22.66
N GLN A 205 -17.24 7.53 22.59
CA GLN A 205 -16.89 6.78 21.39
C GLN A 205 -17.96 5.78 20.97
N GLU A 206 -18.72 5.22 21.93
CA GLU A 206 -19.84 4.32 21.62
C GLU A 206 -20.98 5.07 20.93
N LYS A 207 -21.25 6.30 21.35
CA LYS A 207 -22.18 7.17 20.65
C LYS A 207 -21.68 7.53 19.25
N SER A 208 -20.40 7.90 19.12
CA SER A 208 -19.77 8.24 17.84
C SER A 208 -19.87 7.09 16.84
N LYS A 209 -19.66 5.86 17.28
CA LYS A 209 -19.79 4.64 16.46
C LYS A 209 -21.26 4.41 16.02
N LYS A 210 -22.22 4.61 16.92
CA LYS A 210 -23.65 4.44 16.62
C LYS A 210 -24.24 5.52 15.72
N THR A 211 -23.72 6.73 15.78
CA THR A 211 -24.20 7.88 14.98
C THR A 211 -23.43 8.06 13.68
N ASP A 212 -22.50 7.18 13.38
CA ASP A 212 -21.63 7.24 12.20
C ASP A 212 -20.86 8.56 12.07
N SER A 213 -20.65 9.25 13.21
CA SER A 213 -19.86 10.48 13.22
C SER A 213 -18.36 10.24 13.14
N GLY A 214 -17.91 9.05 13.53
CA GLY A 214 -16.52 8.64 13.55
C GLY A 214 -15.64 9.40 14.56
N THR A 215 -16.16 10.47 15.18
CA THR A 215 -15.36 11.38 16.01
C THR A 215 -14.71 10.66 17.20
N GLY A 216 -13.39 10.74 17.29
CA GLY A 216 -12.60 10.11 18.35
C GLY A 216 -12.37 8.62 18.16
N LEU A 217 -12.91 8.01 17.09
CA LEU A 217 -12.64 6.62 16.76
C LEU A 217 -11.26 6.45 16.11
N ILE A 218 -10.69 5.28 16.30
CA ILE A 218 -9.33 4.96 15.91
C ILE A 218 -9.35 4.03 14.69
N SER A 219 -8.75 4.45 13.60
CA SER A 219 -8.40 3.56 12.49
C SER A 219 -6.96 3.08 12.70
N LEU A 220 -6.78 1.78 12.86
CA LEU A 220 -5.49 1.11 13.05
C LEU A 220 -5.06 0.44 11.76
N GLN A 221 -4.12 1.04 11.06
CA GLN A 221 -3.49 0.46 9.87
C GLN A 221 -2.40 -0.52 10.26
N VAL A 222 -2.30 -1.67 9.59
CA VAL A 222 -1.37 -2.74 9.96
C VAL A 222 -0.66 -3.36 8.78
N ASN A 223 0.62 -3.71 9.01
CA ASN A 223 1.38 -4.62 8.17
C ASN A 223 1.58 -5.95 8.88
N PHE A 224 1.37 -7.03 8.13
CA PHE A 224 1.73 -8.39 8.53
C PHE A 224 3.11 -8.77 7.96
N SER A 225 3.60 -9.96 8.27
CA SER A 225 4.87 -10.47 7.71
C SER A 225 4.89 -10.58 6.19
N ASN A 226 3.72 -10.69 5.56
CA ASN A 226 3.51 -10.67 4.10
C ASN A 226 2.06 -10.28 3.80
N SER A 227 1.78 -9.95 2.53
CA SER A 227 0.46 -9.54 2.03
C SER A 227 -0.47 -10.69 1.60
N LEU A 228 -0.15 -11.95 1.94
CA LEU A 228 -1.03 -13.08 1.63
C LEU A 228 -2.12 -13.23 2.70
N PHE A 229 -3.35 -13.53 2.29
CA PHE A 229 -4.49 -13.82 3.19
C PHE A 229 -4.73 -12.72 4.24
N ILE A 230 -4.76 -11.47 3.79
CA ILE A 230 -4.87 -10.30 4.68
C ILE A 230 -6.14 -10.40 5.53
N GLN A 231 -7.32 -10.67 4.92
CA GLN A 231 -8.59 -10.77 5.65
C GLN A 231 -8.52 -11.83 6.75
N LYS A 232 -8.04 -13.04 6.45
CA LYS A 232 -7.90 -14.09 7.47
C LYS A 232 -6.98 -13.69 8.62
N LYS A 233 -5.96 -12.88 8.34
CA LYS A 233 -5.06 -12.38 9.40
C LYS A 233 -5.75 -11.32 10.25
N LEU A 234 -6.54 -10.42 9.64
CA LEU A 234 -7.37 -9.45 10.36
C LEU A 234 -8.37 -10.18 11.26
N ASP A 235 -9.13 -11.14 10.73
CA ASP A 235 -10.09 -11.94 11.49
C ASP A 235 -9.41 -12.69 12.65
N LYS A 236 -8.23 -13.22 12.41
CA LYS A 236 -7.44 -13.91 13.45
C LYS A 236 -6.96 -12.95 14.54
N VAL A 237 -6.62 -11.73 14.20
CA VAL A 237 -6.27 -10.70 15.18
C VAL A 237 -7.48 -10.37 16.06
N ILE A 238 -8.66 -10.16 15.48
CA ILE A 238 -9.92 -9.88 16.21
C ILE A 238 -10.23 -11.01 17.18
N THR A 239 -10.25 -12.25 16.69
CA THR A 239 -10.59 -13.42 17.52
C THR A 239 -9.57 -13.68 18.63
N GLN A 240 -8.27 -13.52 18.37
CA GLN A 240 -7.22 -13.65 19.39
C GLN A 240 -7.27 -12.54 20.44
N SER A 241 -7.84 -11.40 20.09
CA SER A 241 -8.02 -10.26 21.00
C SER A 241 -9.31 -10.37 21.83
N GLY A 242 -10.08 -11.46 21.67
CA GLY A 242 -11.33 -11.69 22.38
C GLY A 242 -12.44 -10.69 21.97
N LEU A 243 -12.44 -10.27 20.70
CA LEU A 243 -13.46 -9.40 20.12
C LEU A 243 -14.32 -10.21 19.14
N ASN A 244 -15.52 -9.70 18.88
CA ASN A 244 -16.45 -10.29 17.91
C ASN A 244 -16.15 -9.77 16.50
N LEU A 245 -16.11 -10.66 15.52
CA LEU A 245 -15.88 -10.31 14.11
C LEU A 245 -16.95 -9.37 13.55
N ASP A 246 -18.20 -9.54 13.97
CA ASP A 246 -19.32 -8.74 13.48
C ASP A 246 -19.34 -7.30 14.04
N GLU A 247 -18.53 -7.01 15.06
CA GLU A 247 -18.49 -5.70 15.73
C GLU A 247 -17.31 -4.83 15.28
N ILE A 248 -16.33 -5.45 14.60
CA ILE A 248 -15.10 -4.77 14.18
C ILE A 248 -15.05 -4.68 12.66
N GLU A 249 -15.11 -3.47 12.15
CA GLU A 249 -14.95 -3.20 10.73
C GLU A 249 -13.49 -3.34 10.32
N THR A 250 -13.25 -4.00 9.18
CA THR A 250 -11.91 -4.21 8.63
C THR A 250 -11.84 -3.77 7.19
N GLY A 251 -10.73 -3.15 6.81
CA GLY A 251 -10.43 -2.77 5.43
C GLY A 251 -9.18 -3.46 4.91
N ILE A 252 -9.22 -3.92 3.66
CA ILE A 252 -8.06 -4.45 2.94
C ILE A 252 -7.58 -3.37 1.96
N ASN A 253 -6.28 -3.17 1.89
CA ASN A 253 -5.70 -2.33 0.86
C ASN A 253 -5.72 -3.04 -0.50
N TRP A 254 -6.56 -2.57 -1.41
CA TRP A 254 -6.75 -3.11 -2.76
C TRP A 254 -5.48 -3.15 -3.62
N ALA A 255 -4.44 -2.39 -3.26
CA ALA A 255 -3.15 -2.49 -3.91
C ALA A 255 -2.55 -3.91 -3.83
N TYR A 256 -2.91 -4.65 -2.80
CA TYR A 256 -2.45 -6.03 -2.58
C TYR A 256 -3.43 -7.10 -3.10
N SER A 257 -4.46 -6.73 -3.86
CA SER A 257 -5.45 -7.68 -4.41
C SER A 257 -4.81 -8.77 -5.26
N SER A 258 -3.74 -8.47 -6.01
CA SER A 258 -3.00 -9.46 -6.81
C SER A 258 -2.33 -10.55 -5.99
N THR A 259 -2.10 -10.33 -4.70
CA THR A 259 -1.53 -11.32 -3.76
C THR A 259 -2.60 -11.96 -2.87
N ASN A 260 -3.83 -11.46 -2.90
CA ASN A 260 -4.97 -11.98 -2.15
C ASN A 260 -5.76 -12.98 -2.99
N ILE A 261 -5.20 -14.17 -3.13
CA ILE A 261 -5.66 -15.26 -4.01
C ILE A 261 -7.10 -15.72 -3.67
N GLU A 262 -7.61 -15.43 -2.48
CA GLU A 262 -8.93 -15.87 -2.04
C GLU A 262 -10.08 -15.10 -2.70
N ASP A 263 -9.88 -13.82 -2.99
CA ASP A 263 -10.94 -12.97 -3.55
C ASP A 263 -11.05 -13.11 -5.08
N GLU A 264 -9.98 -13.56 -5.76
CA GLU A 264 -9.97 -13.79 -7.21
C GLU A 264 -9.17 -15.04 -7.62
N PRO A 265 -9.68 -16.27 -7.34
CA PRO A 265 -8.99 -17.50 -7.74
C PRO A 265 -8.79 -17.62 -9.27
N GLN A 266 -9.60 -16.91 -10.06
CA GLN A 266 -9.48 -16.88 -11.53
C GLN A 266 -8.16 -16.21 -11.99
N SER A 267 -7.67 -15.21 -11.26
CA SER A 267 -6.40 -14.55 -11.58
C SER A 267 -5.21 -15.50 -11.38
N LEU A 268 -5.25 -16.38 -10.38
CA LEU A 268 -4.26 -17.40 -10.15
C LEU A 268 -4.22 -18.42 -11.30
N TYR A 269 -5.39 -18.91 -11.73
CA TYR A 269 -5.47 -19.85 -12.86
C TYR A 269 -4.94 -19.24 -14.15
N GLY A 270 -5.20 -17.94 -14.38
CA GLY A 270 -4.64 -17.20 -15.50
C GLY A 270 -3.11 -17.14 -15.46
N ILE A 271 -2.52 -16.82 -14.31
CA ILE A 271 -1.05 -16.75 -14.13
C ILE A 271 -0.43 -18.14 -14.30
N VAL A 272 -0.98 -19.18 -13.67
CA VAL A 272 -0.47 -20.57 -13.78
C VAL A 272 -0.59 -21.09 -15.19
N GLY A 273 -1.72 -20.85 -15.88
CA GLY A 273 -1.93 -21.21 -17.27
C GLY A 273 -0.92 -20.54 -18.21
N PHE A 274 -0.71 -19.24 -18.02
CA PHE A 274 0.25 -18.46 -18.80
C PHE A 274 1.69 -18.94 -18.60
N LEU A 275 2.11 -19.19 -17.35
CA LEU A 275 3.43 -19.79 -17.05
C LEU A 275 3.57 -21.17 -17.68
N GLY A 276 2.52 -21.99 -17.68
CA GLY A 276 2.49 -23.29 -18.34
C GLY A 276 2.72 -23.20 -19.85
N VAL A 277 2.08 -22.27 -20.53
CA VAL A 277 2.27 -22.02 -21.97
C VAL A 277 3.69 -21.57 -22.28
N ILE A 278 4.26 -20.69 -21.44
CA ILE A 278 5.65 -20.22 -21.57
C ILE A 278 6.63 -21.39 -21.43
N MET A 279 6.48 -22.21 -20.39
CA MET A 279 7.35 -23.36 -20.16
C MET A 279 7.25 -24.39 -21.30
N LEU A 280 6.03 -24.64 -21.78
CA LEU A 280 5.81 -25.57 -22.91
C LEU A 280 6.44 -25.04 -24.21
N SER A 281 6.29 -23.75 -24.51
CA SER A 281 6.88 -23.14 -25.70
C SER A 281 8.42 -23.16 -25.66
N GLY A 282 9.01 -22.85 -24.50
CA GLY A 282 10.45 -22.95 -24.26
C GLY A 282 10.96 -24.41 -24.40
N TYR A 283 10.24 -25.37 -23.82
CA TYR A 283 10.56 -26.78 -23.97
C TYR A 283 10.51 -27.24 -25.43
N LEU A 284 9.44 -26.92 -26.18
CA LEU A 284 9.29 -27.27 -27.60
C LEU A 284 10.39 -26.65 -28.46
N MET A 285 10.79 -25.42 -28.15
CA MET A 285 11.87 -24.75 -28.86
C MET A 285 13.22 -25.45 -28.66
N ILE A 286 13.55 -25.75 -27.39
CA ILE A 286 14.77 -26.48 -27.03
C ILE A 286 14.72 -27.89 -27.64
N TYR A 287 13.61 -28.60 -27.53
CA TYR A 287 13.40 -29.94 -28.10
C TYR A 287 13.62 -29.94 -29.63
N ASN A 288 13.06 -28.97 -30.35
CA ASN A 288 13.29 -28.83 -31.79
C ASN A 288 14.76 -28.60 -32.14
N ILE A 289 15.48 -27.79 -31.36
CA ILE A 289 16.92 -27.58 -31.58
C ILE A 289 17.70 -28.88 -31.40
N PHE A 290 17.31 -29.74 -30.45
CA PHE A 290 18.01 -31.00 -30.18
C PHE A 290 17.63 -32.15 -31.12
N ILE A 291 16.39 -32.22 -31.63
CA ILE A 291 15.97 -33.27 -32.60
C ILE A 291 16.60 -33.06 -33.96
N TYR A 292 16.77 -31.80 -34.38
CA TYR A 292 17.41 -31.49 -35.67
C TYR A 292 18.95 -31.31 -35.54
N LEU A 293 19.52 -31.64 -34.41
CA LEU A 293 20.94 -31.79 -34.13
C LEU A 293 21.42 -33.21 -34.38
#